data_99b8d3850c4a19f7d1fa8f6b4694f0f5
#
_entry.id   99b8d3850c4a19f7d1fa8f6b4694f0f5
#
_cell.length_a   1.000
_cell.length_b   1.000
_cell.length_c   1.000
_cell.angle_alpha   90.00
_cell.angle_beta   90.00
_cell.angle_gamma   90.00
#
_symmetry.space_group_name_H-M   'P 1'
#
loop_
_entity.id
_entity.type
_entity.pdbx_description
1 polymer ?
#
loop_
_entity_poly.entity_id
_entity_poly.type
_entity_poly.pdbx_seq_one_letter_code
_entity_poly.pdbx_strand_id
1 'polypeptide(L)'
;MDYAKESLRLHYEWKGKIEVIARAKVDNKDALSLAYTPGVAQPCLEIQKDINKSYELTRRSNLVAVITDGSAVLGLGNIGPEAGMPVMEGKCVLFKEFGGVDAFPLCIRTQDVDEFVNTVALLCGSFGGINLEDIAAPRCFEIERKLKEKADIPIFHDDQHGTAVICSAGIINALKLVGKKIEDCTAVFNGAGAAGVAIAKLFTSMGMGNIIMCDRKGIICDGDDLKPAKQDIADFTNKNHLRGSLADAMKGADIFIGVSAPGVVTEDMIKSMAKDPIVLAMANPVPEIMPDLAKAAGAAVVGTGRSDFPNQINNVLAFPGIFRGALDVRASDINEEMKIAAAKALAGLVSDEELSADYIIPKPFAPRVGKTVAAAVAQAARDSGVARI
;
A
#
# COMPACT_ATOMS: atom_id res chain seq x y z
N MET A 1 -17.94 1.17 -21.91
CA MET A 1 -16.65 1.60 -22.50
C MET A 1 -15.65 0.45 -22.38
N ASP A 2 -14.94 0.11 -23.44
CA ASP A 2 -13.84 -0.86 -23.35
C ASP A 2 -12.57 -0.12 -22.84
N TYR A 3 -12.37 -0.19 -21.53
CA TYR A 3 -11.26 0.51 -20.86
C TYR A 3 -9.88 0.03 -21.34
N ALA A 4 -9.70 -1.24 -21.70
CA ALA A 4 -8.41 -1.75 -22.15
C ALA A 4 -8.02 -1.15 -23.52
N LYS A 5 -8.94 -1.17 -24.47
CA LYS A 5 -8.73 -0.60 -25.80
C LYS A 5 -8.53 0.92 -25.74
N GLU A 6 -9.36 1.62 -24.96
CA GLU A 6 -9.28 3.08 -24.84
C GLU A 6 -8.01 3.51 -24.10
N SER A 7 -7.61 2.81 -23.04
CA SER A 7 -6.35 3.06 -22.34
C SER A 7 -5.15 2.92 -23.28
N LEU A 8 -5.10 1.86 -24.10
CA LEU A 8 -4.01 1.69 -25.06
C LEU A 8 -3.95 2.84 -26.07
N ARG A 9 -5.11 3.26 -26.60
CA ARG A 9 -5.20 4.42 -27.53
C ARG A 9 -4.65 5.70 -26.89
N LEU A 10 -5.06 5.97 -25.64
CA LEU A 10 -4.62 7.16 -24.90
C LEU A 10 -3.12 7.12 -24.58
N HIS A 11 -2.54 5.96 -24.28
CA HIS A 11 -1.09 5.85 -24.02
C HIS A 11 -0.26 6.16 -25.28
N TYR A 12 -0.74 5.80 -26.48
CA TYR A 12 -0.11 6.23 -27.74
C TYR A 12 -0.22 7.74 -27.96
N GLU A 13 -1.34 8.34 -27.58
CA GLU A 13 -1.57 9.79 -27.72
C GLU A 13 -0.74 10.60 -26.70
N TRP A 14 -0.75 10.20 -25.42
CA TRP A 14 0.00 10.88 -24.35
C TRP A 14 1.51 10.74 -24.49
N LYS A 15 2.01 9.62 -25.02
CA LYS A 15 3.45 9.29 -25.07
C LYS A 15 4.12 9.33 -23.70
N GLY A 16 3.42 8.88 -22.69
CA GLY A 16 3.75 8.99 -21.27
C GLY A 16 2.73 9.82 -20.51
N LYS A 17 2.53 9.52 -19.23
CA LYS A 17 1.53 10.18 -18.37
C LYS A 17 2.08 11.33 -17.55
N ILE A 18 3.40 11.48 -17.53
CA ILE A 18 4.09 12.49 -16.73
C ILE A 18 5.01 13.33 -17.61
N GLU A 19 5.27 14.55 -17.16
CA GLU A 19 6.29 15.42 -17.72
C GLU A 19 7.07 16.13 -16.61
N VAL A 20 8.29 16.58 -16.88
CA VAL A 20 9.09 17.39 -15.97
C VAL A 20 8.97 18.84 -16.37
N ILE A 21 8.42 19.66 -15.50
CA ILE A 21 8.17 21.09 -15.73
C ILE A 21 9.15 21.93 -14.93
N ALA A 22 9.83 22.90 -15.60
CA ALA A 22 10.68 23.86 -14.92
C ALA A 22 9.85 24.81 -14.05
N ARG A 23 10.25 24.99 -12.79
CA ARG A 23 9.64 25.98 -11.88
C ARG A 23 10.29 27.35 -11.99
N ALA A 24 11.58 27.39 -12.36
CA ALA A 24 12.29 28.62 -12.61
C ALA A 24 12.08 29.04 -14.08
N LYS A 25 11.71 30.31 -14.30
CA LYS A 25 11.62 30.88 -15.64
C LYS A 25 12.98 31.41 -16.04
N VAL A 26 13.47 31.00 -17.23
CA VAL A 26 14.77 31.44 -17.77
C VAL A 26 14.51 32.06 -19.15
N ASP A 27 14.25 33.36 -19.20
CA ASP A 27 13.89 34.10 -20.41
C ASP A 27 14.82 35.28 -20.71
N ASN A 28 15.85 35.48 -19.86
CA ASN A 28 16.87 36.52 -20.06
C ASN A 28 18.21 36.10 -19.42
N LYS A 29 19.25 36.89 -19.66
CA LYS A 29 20.62 36.63 -19.22
C LYS A 29 20.72 36.58 -17.68
N ASP A 30 20.05 37.48 -16.98
CA ASP A 30 20.09 37.52 -15.52
C ASP A 30 19.40 36.31 -14.90
N ALA A 31 18.22 35.94 -15.40
CA ALA A 31 17.51 34.73 -15.01
C ALA A 31 18.35 33.45 -15.24
N LEU A 32 19.07 33.38 -16.36
CA LEU A 32 20.01 32.28 -16.63
C LEU A 32 21.14 32.26 -15.62
N SER A 33 21.74 33.42 -15.29
CA SER A 33 22.82 33.53 -14.34
C SER A 33 22.41 33.20 -12.90
N LEU A 34 21.16 33.46 -12.54
CA LEU A 34 20.59 33.10 -11.24
C LEU A 34 20.23 31.60 -11.17
N ALA A 35 19.63 31.06 -12.25
CA ALA A 35 19.18 29.66 -12.26
C ALA A 35 20.34 28.66 -12.47
N TYR A 36 21.42 29.07 -13.09
CA TYR A 36 22.57 28.22 -13.42
C TYR A 36 23.90 28.94 -13.07
N THR A 37 24.79 29.12 -14.02
CA THR A 37 26.13 29.70 -13.78
C THR A 37 26.12 31.23 -13.94
N PRO A 38 26.64 31.99 -12.97
CA PRO A 38 27.42 31.61 -11.78
C PRO A 38 26.61 31.44 -10.49
N GLY A 39 25.34 31.87 -10.43
CA GLY A 39 24.54 32.00 -9.22
C GLY A 39 24.33 30.68 -8.48
N VAL A 40 24.20 29.55 -9.18
CA VAL A 40 23.94 28.20 -8.62
C VAL A 40 25.06 27.71 -7.68
N ALA A 41 26.26 28.29 -7.75
CA ALA A 41 27.36 27.93 -6.85
C ALA A 41 27.00 28.20 -5.37
N GLN A 42 26.24 29.27 -5.08
CA GLN A 42 25.91 29.62 -3.72
C GLN A 42 25.01 28.59 -3.02
N PRO A 43 23.86 28.16 -3.56
CA PRO A 43 23.09 27.08 -2.97
C PRO A 43 23.87 25.76 -2.86
N CYS A 44 24.79 25.44 -3.78
CA CYS A 44 25.66 24.28 -3.66
C CYS A 44 26.56 24.37 -2.41
N LEU A 45 27.17 25.52 -2.16
CA LEU A 45 28.01 25.75 -0.97
C LEU A 45 27.19 25.68 0.33
N GLU A 46 25.95 26.15 0.33
CA GLU A 46 25.08 26.05 1.49
C GLU A 46 24.74 24.58 1.81
N ILE A 47 24.41 23.77 0.79
CA ILE A 47 24.15 22.33 0.96
C ILE A 47 25.42 21.60 1.38
N GLN A 48 26.58 21.97 0.86
CA GLN A 48 27.87 21.37 1.27
C GLN A 48 28.17 21.58 2.76
N LYS A 49 27.82 22.77 3.31
CA LYS A 49 27.98 23.08 4.74
C LYS A 49 26.94 22.33 5.61
N ASP A 50 25.71 22.20 5.13
CA ASP A 50 24.64 21.52 5.83
C ASP A 50 23.76 20.78 4.82
N ILE A 51 23.89 19.44 4.79
CA ILE A 51 23.16 18.56 3.87
C ILE A 51 21.64 18.69 4.01
N ASN A 52 21.13 19.10 5.18
CA ASN A 52 19.69 19.29 5.40
C ASN A 52 19.12 20.39 4.52
N LYS A 53 19.91 21.37 4.13
CA LYS A 53 19.51 22.42 3.19
C LYS A 53 19.15 21.90 1.80
N SER A 54 19.53 20.66 1.46
CA SER A 54 19.05 20.01 0.23
C SER A 54 17.54 19.89 0.17
N TYR A 55 16.87 19.73 1.32
CA TYR A 55 15.40 19.70 1.41
C TYR A 55 14.75 21.08 1.23
N GLU A 56 15.49 22.18 1.50
CA GLU A 56 15.00 23.55 1.36
C GLU A 56 15.31 24.12 -0.03
N LEU A 57 16.51 23.84 -0.54
CA LEU A 57 17.07 24.45 -1.75
C LEU A 57 16.87 23.63 -3.03
N THR A 58 16.37 22.39 -2.90
CA THR A 58 16.07 21.52 -4.05
C THR A 58 14.67 20.92 -3.96
N ARG A 59 14.26 20.17 -4.98
CA ARG A 59 12.97 19.47 -5.00
C ARG A 59 12.95 18.22 -4.12
N ARG A 60 14.06 17.86 -3.48
CA ARG A 60 14.20 16.67 -2.63
C ARG A 60 13.08 16.57 -1.58
N SER A 61 12.66 17.68 -0.97
CA SER A 61 11.60 17.69 0.04
C SER A 61 10.24 17.19 -0.43
N ASN A 62 9.96 17.21 -1.74
CA ASN A 62 8.65 16.83 -2.28
C ASN A 62 8.76 15.82 -3.44
N LEU A 63 9.87 15.12 -3.58
CA LEU A 63 10.10 14.19 -4.68
C LEU A 63 10.24 12.76 -4.16
N VAL A 64 9.40 11.84 -4.66
CA VAL A 64 9.40 10.42 -4.35
C VAL A 64 9.85 9.63 -5.57
N ALA A 65 10.73 8.64 -5.41
CA ALA A 65 10.96 7.66 -6.46
C ALA A 65 9.95 6.51 -6.36
N VAL A 66 9.31 6.15 -7.48
CA VAL A 66 8.46 4.96 -7.61
C VAL A 66 9.28 3.90 -8.31
N ILE A 67 9.67 2.86 -7.59
CA ILE A 67 10.69 1.90 -8.04
C ILE A 67 10.12 0.49 -8.15
N THR A 68 10.40 -0.15 -9.29
CA THR A 68 10.02 -1.55 -9.57
C THR A 68 11.13 -2.34 -10.24
N ASP A 69 11.10 -3.67 -10.12
CA ASP A 69 11.81 -4.61 -10.98
C ASP A 69 10.88 -5.31 -11.99
N GLY A 70 9.58 -4.97 -11.96
CA GLY A 70 8.57 -5.51 -12.86
C GLY A 70 8.23 -6.98 -12.65
N SER A 71 8.52 -7.54 -11.47
CA SER A 71 8.38 -8.98 -11.20
C SER A 71 6.99 -9.42 -10.74
N ALA A 72 6.08 -8.47 -10.40
CA ALA A 72 4.72 -8.77 -9.90
C ALA A 72 3.67 -7.77 -10.36
N VAL A 73 3.64 -7.43 -11.64
CA VAL A 73 2.83 -6.34 -12.20
C VAL A 73 1.35 -6.75 -12.34
N LEU A 74 0.45 -6.10 -11.61
CA LEU A 74 -1.03 -6.11 -11.76
C LEU A 74 -1.68 -7.48 -12.08
N GLY A 75 -1.18 -8.59 -11.60
CA GLY A 75 -1.68 -9.91 -11.97
C GLY A 75 -1.19 -10.44 -13.33
N LEU A 76 -0.39 -9.65 -14.05
CA LEU A 76 0.34 -10.11 -15.24
C LEU A 76 1.59 -10.92 -14.85
N GLY A 77 2.03 -10.78 -13.60
CA GLY A 77 3.20 -11.44 -13.07
C GLY A 77 4.51 -10.76 -13.48
N ASN A 78 5.54 -11.57 -13.73
CA ASN A 78 6.86 -11.07 -14.11
C ASN A 78 6.91 -10.72 -15.60
N ILE A 79 6.70 -9.44 -15.92
CA ILE A 79 6.74 -8.91 -17.30
C ILE A 79 7.97 -8.04 -17.56
N GLY A 80 8.81 -7.88 -16.54
CA GLY A 80 10.04 -7.08 -16.62
C GLY A 80 9.83 -5.58 -16.35
N PRO A 81 10.93 -4.88 -16.05
CA PRO A 81 10.86 -3.50 -15.56
C PRO A 81 10.31 -2.51 -16.59
N GLU A 82 10.69 -2.60 -17.86
CA GLU A 82 10.24 -1.66 -18.89
C GLU A 82 8.74 -1.81 -19.18
N ALA A 83 8.23 -3.04 -19.17
CA ALA A 83 6.81 -3.30 -19.36
C ALA A 83 5.97 -2.84 -18.15
N GLY A 84 6.58 -2.71 -16.98
CA GLY A 84 5.98 -2.12 -15.77
C GLY A 84 5.88 -0.58 -15.80
N MET A 85 6.63 0.12 -16.66
CA MET A 85 6.69 1.58 -16.69
C MET A 85 5.32 2.27 -16.78
N PRO A 86 4.34 1.82 -17.58
CA PRO A 86 3.02 2.45 -17.61
C PRO A 86 2.29 2.43 -16.26
N VAL A 87 2.51 1.41 -15.43
CA VAL A 87 1.95 1.34 -14.08
C VAL A 87 2.66 2.33 -13.15
N MET A 88 3.99 2.39 -13.23
CA MET A 88 4.81 3.31 -12.43
C MET A 88 4.49 4.78 -12.72
N GLU A 89 4.32 5.15 -14.00
CA GLU A 89 3.84 6.48 -14.37
C GLU A 89 2.43 6.74 -13.83
N GLY A 90 1.53 5.76 -13.90
CA GLY A 90 0.21 5.85 -13.29
C GLY A 90 0.29 6.14 -11.79
N LYS A 91 1.15 5.44 -11.07
CA LYS A 91 1.41 5.69 -9.64
C LYS A 91 1.91 7.12 -9.40
N CYS A 92 2.81 7.63 -10.25
CA CYS A 92 3.29 9.02 -10.15
C CYS A 92 2.16 10.05 -10.34
N VAL A 93 1.24 9.81 -11.28
CA VAL A 93 0.05 10.66 -11.45
C VAL A 93 -0.79 10.69 -10.18
N LEU A 94 -1.05 9.51 -9.56
CA LEU A 94 -1.84 9.42 -8.33
C LEU A 94 -1.16 10.14 -7.15
N PHE A 95 0.17 10.05 -7.02
CA PHE A 95 0.93 10.82 -6.05
C PHE A 95 0.70 12.33 -6.19
N LYS A 96 0.73 12.81 -7.45
CA LYS A 96 0.54 14.23 -7.74
C LYS A 96 -0.89 14.68 -7.44
N GLU A 97 -1.87 13.97 -7.99
CA GLU A 97 -3.29 14.37 -7.92
C GLU A 97 -3.85 14.29 -6.49
N PHE A 98 -3.54 13.24 -5.73
CA PHE A 98 -4.12 13.02 -4.41
C PHE A 98 -3.25 13.45 -3.23
N GLY A 99 -1.94 13.58 -3.43
CA GLY A 99 -0.98 13.95 -2.39
C GLY A 99 -0.24 15.27 -2.61
N GLY A 100 -0.32 15.87 -3.82
CA GLY A 100 0.51 17.01 -4.18
C GLY A 100 2.01 16.70 -4.19
N VAL A 101 2.36 15.40 -4.22
CA VAL A 101 3.73 14.89 -4.21
C VAL A 101 4.21 14.71 -5.64
N ASP A 102 5.38 15.24 -5.96
CA ASP A 102 6.05 14.95 -7.22
C ASP A 102 6.67 13.55 -7.13
N ALA A 103 6.47 12.74 -8.16
CA ALA A 103 7.00 11.39 -8.18
C ALA A 103 7.66 11.07 -9.53
N PHE A 104 8.73 10.26 -9.51
CA PHE A 104 9.46 9.88 -10.69
C PHE A 104 9.63 8.35 -10.75
N PRO A 105 9.29 7.70 -11.91
CA PRO A 105 9.35 6.26 -12.04
C PRO A 105 10.78 5.80 -12.35
N LEU A 106 11.23 4.74 -11.68
CA LEU A 106 12.52 4.10 -11.91
C LEU A 106 12.33 2.58 -12.05
N CYS A 107 12.62 2.04 -13.23
CA CYS A 107 12.52 0.61 -13.51
C CYS A 107 13.91 -0.01 -13.54
N ILE A 108 14.21 -0.93 -12.61
CA ILE A 108 15.55 -1.47 -12.39
C ILE A 108 15.66 -2.86 -13.03
N ARG A 109 16.65 -3.05 -13.89
CA ARG A 109 16.89 -4.30 -14.66
C ARG A 109 17.64 -5.36 -13.85
N THR A 110 17.20 -5.62 -12.62
CA THR A 110 17.74 -6.72 -11.83
C THR A 110 16.70 -7.33 -10.93
N GLN A 111 16.80 -8.63 -10.68
CA GLN A 111 16.02 -9.34 -9.66
C GLN A 111 16.94 -9.89 -8.54
N ASP A 112 18.23 -9.56 -8.56
CA ASP A 112 19.14 -9.79 -7.45
C ASP A 112 18.84 -8.76 -6.34
N VAL A 113 18.63 -9.25 -5.12
CA VAL A 113 18.25 -8.42 -3.97
C VAL A 113 19.33 -7.42 -3.62
N ASP A 114 20.58 -7.84 -3.58
CA ASP A 114 21.69 -6.98 -3.12
C ASP A 114 22.03 -5.92 -4.17
N GLU A 115 22.00 -6.28 -5.45
CA GLU A 115 22.19 -5.35 -6.55
C GLU A 115 21.08 -4.30 -6.59
N PHE A 116 19.80 -4.72 -6.43
CA PHE A 116 18.66 -3.81 -6.35
C PHE A 116 18.78 -2.84 -5.17
N VAL A 117 19.03 -3.38 -3.97
CA VAL A 117 19.17 -2.59 -2.74
C VAL A 117 20.33 -1.59 -2.83
N ASN A 118 21.49 -2.02 -3.35
CA ASN A 118 22.64 -1.13 -3.50
C ASN A 118 22.34 -0.02 -4.52
N THR A 119 21.71 -0.34 -5.64
CA THR A 119 21.32 0.64 -6.66
C THR A 119 20.37 1.70 -6.09
N VAL A 120 19.31 1.27 -5.39
CA VAL A 120 18.33 2.19 -4.79
C VAL A 120 18.95 3.05 -3.68
N ALA A 121 19.79 2.45 -2.82
CA ALA A 121 20.45 3.18 -1.73
C ALA A 121 21.33 4.33 -2.24
N LEU A 122 22.03 4.14 -3.37
CA LEU A 122 22.84 5.20 -4.00
C LEU A 122 22.00 6.36 -4.54
N LEU A 123 20.70 6.16 -4.82
CA LEU A 123 19.79 7.19 -5.33
C LEU A 123 19.10 7.98 -4.22
N CYS A 124 19.11 7.53 -2.98
CA CYS A 124 18.36 8.13 -1.86
C CYS A 124 18.66 9.62 -1.63
N GLY A 125 19.87 10.08 -1.97
CA GLY A 125 20.26 11.49 -1.86
C GLY A 125 19.43 12.45 -2.73
N SER A 126 18.75 11.96 -3.76
CA SER A 126 17.96 12.77 -4.69
C SER A 126 16.48 12.87 -4.33
N PHE A 127 16.00 12.05 -3.38
CA PHE A 127 14.59 11.90 -3.06
C PHE A 127 14.30 12.17 -1.59
N GLY A 128 13.05 12.50 -1.29
CA GLY A 128 12.53 12.61 0.07
C GLY A 128 11.91 11.31 0.58
N GLY A 129 11.64 10.34 -0.31
CA GLY A 129 11.10 9.03 0.01
C GLY A 129 11.12 8.08 -1.18
N ILE A 130 10.99 6.79 -0.91
CA ILE A 130 10.98 5.72 -1.92
C ILE A 130 9.68 4.91 -1.78
N ASN A 131 8.93 4.82 -2.87
CA ASN A 131 7.83 3.88 -3.02
C ASN A 131 8.28 2.68 -3.84
N LEU A 132 8.31 1.50 -3.23
CA LEU A 132 8.52 0.23 -3.92
C LEU A 132 7.17 -0.27 -4.44
N GLU A 133 7.14 -0.77 -5.68
CA GLU A 133 5.92 -1.18 -6.37
C GLU A 133 6.15 -2.43 -7.21
N ASP A 134 5.16 -3.33 -7.26
CA ASP A 134 5.13 -4.50 -8.15
C ASP A 134 6.38 -5.40 -8.05
N ILE A 135 6.93 -5.58 -6.85
CA ILE A 135 8.07 -6.47 -6.56
C ILE A 135 7.56 -7.76 -5.92
N ALA A 136 7.93 -8.90 -6.50
CA ALA A 136 7.42 -10.21 -6.08
C ALA A 136 7.90 -10.64 -4.69
N ALA A 137 6.97 -11.20 -3.89
CA ALA A 137 7.32 -11.91 -2.66
C ALA A 137 8.05 -13.24 -2.99
N PRO A 138 8.99 -13.71 -2.13
CA PRO A 138 9.38 -13.12 -0.84
C PRO A 138 10.45 -12.02 -0.92
N ARG A 139 11.03 -11.76 -2.11
CA ARG A 139 12.12 -10.79 -2.29
C ARG A 139 11.77 -9.38 -1.81
N CYS A 140 10.53 -8.94 -2.03
CA CYS A 140 10.06 -7.61 -1.62
C CYS A 140 10.25 -7.36 -0.11
N PHE A 141 10.08 -8.36 0.74
CA PHE A 141 10.28 -8.23 2.19
C PHE A 141 11.76 -7.97 2.55
N GLU A 142 12.66 -8.71 1.91
CA GLU A 142 14.09 -8.56 2.13
C GLU A 142 14.62 -7.22 1.57
N ILE A 143 14.17 -6.84 0.38
CA ILE A 143 14.50 -5.57 -0.26
C ILE A 143 14.08 -4.40 0.64
N GLU A 144 12.84 -4.37 1.09
CA GLU A 144 12.34 -3.29 1.94
C GLU A 144 13.13 -3.21 3.26
N ARG A 145 13.33 -4.33 3.95
CA ARG A 145 14.10 -4.39 5.20
C ARG A 145 15.53 -3.85 5.01
N LYS A 146 16.26 -4.36 4.01
CA LYS A 146 17.64 -3.92 3.73
C LYS A 146 17.73 -2.44 3.32
N LEU A 147 16.73 -1.94 2.60
CA LEU A 147 16.68 -0.52 2.23
C LEU A 147 16.43 0.37 3.44
N LYS A 148 15.52 0.00 4.34
CA LYS A 148 15.27 0.72 5.60
C LYS A 148 16.52 0.79 6.49
N GLU A 149 17.37 -0.22 6.46
CA GLU A 149 18.65 -0.24 7.19
C GLU A 149 19.72 0.72 6.57
N LYS A 150 19.64 0.94 5.25
CA LYS A 150 20.65 1.74 4.50
C LYS A 150 20.22 3.19 4.23
N ALA A 151 18.92 3.43 4.16
CA ALA A 151 18.38 4.74 3.80
C ALA A 151 18.07 5.58 5.04
N ASP A 152 18.21 6.89 4.89
CA ASP A 152 17.83 7.90 5.90
C ASP A 152 16.51 8.59 5.55
N ILE A 153 15.80 8.09 4.56
CA ILE A 153 14.48 8.55 4.07
C ILE A 153 13.48 7.40 4.13
N PRO A 154 12.17 7.69 4.20
CA PRO A 154 11.15 6.64 4.28
C PRO A 154 11.15 5.73 3.04
N ILE A 155 11.15 4.41 3.31
CA ILE A 155 10.97 3.35 2.35
C ILE A 155 9.62 2.70 2.61
N PHE A 156 8.79 2.55 1.58
CA PHE A 156 7.44 2.03 1.71
C PHE A 156 7.08 1.17 0.49
N HIS A 157 6.65 -0.06 0.72
CA HIS A 157 6.17 -0.96 -0.34
C HIS A 157 4.65 -0.90 -0.38
N ASP A 158 4.08 -0.28 -1.40
CA ASP A 158 2.64 0.01 -1.42
C ASP A 158 1.76 -1.24 -1.51
N ASP A 159 2.14 -2.26 -2.29
CA ASP A 159 1.40 -3.53 -2.36
C ASP A 159 1.29 -4.25 -1.02
N GLN A 160 2.26 -4.02 -0.12
CA GLN A 160 2.21 -4.51 1.24
C GLN A 160 1.38 -3.56 2.11
N HIS A 161 1.91 -2.37 2.33
CA HIS A 161 1.47 -1.48 3.41
C HIS A 161 0.30 -0.60 3.02
N GLY A 162 0.21 -0.13 1.76
CA GLY A 162 -0.96 0.61 1.27
C GLY A 162 -2.21 -0.25 1.31
N THR A 163 -2.09 -1.50 0.85
CA THR A 163 -3.17 -2.48 0.91
C THR A 163 -3.54 -2.80 2.37
N ALA A 164 -2.55 -2.96 3.26
CA ALA A 164 -2.80 -3.21 4.68
C ALA A 164 -3.56 -2.05 5.35
N VAL A 165 -3.18 -0.80 5.08
CA VAL A 165 -3.83 0.38 5.64
C VAL A 165 -5.29 0.49 5.18
N ILE A 166 -5.55 0.31 3.88
CA ILE A 166 -6.93 0.45 3.37
C ILE A 166 -7.83 -0.69 3.84
N CYS A 167 -7.33 -1.93 3.92
CA CYS A 167 -8.07 -3.05 4.51
C CYS A 167 -8.38 -2.79 5.98
N SER A 168 -7.40 -2.31 6.75
CA SER A 168 -7.59 -1.98 8.16
C SER A 168 -8.65 -0.89 8.35
N ALA A 169 -8.66 0.15 7.51
CA ALA A 169 -9.69 1.18 7.54
C ALA A 169 -11.09 0.60 7.30
N GLY A 170 -11.23 -0.27 6.30
CA GLY A 170 -12.49 -0.97 6.01
C GLY A 170 -12.95 -1.86 7.17
N ILE A 171 -12.03 -2.61 7.77
CA ILE A 171 -12.34 -3.50 8.91
C ILE A 171 -12.73 -2.72 10.15
N ILE A 172 -12.11 -1.57 10.47
CA ILE A 172 -12.53 -0.71 11.58
C ILE A 172 -14.01 -0.35 11.46
N ASN A 173 -14.44 0.10 10.29
CA ASN A 173 -15.83 0.49 10.05
C ASN A 173 -16.78 -0.70 9.94
N ALA A 174 -16.36 -1.79 9.30
CA ALA A 174 -17.16 -3.00 9.21
C ALA A 174 -17.42 -3.62 10.60
N LEU A 175 -16.42 -3.69 11.47
CA LEU A 175 -16.56 -4.17 12.85
C LEU A 175 -17.50 -3.28 13.65
N LYS A 176 -17.39 -1.94 13.51
CA LYS A 176 -18.30 -0.99 14.14
C LYS A 176 -19.75 -1.23 13.70
N LEU A 177 -19.97 -1.45 12.40
CA LEU A 177 -21.32 -1.71 11.84
C LEU A 177 -21.95 -2.99 12.39
N VAL A 178 -21.17 -4.07 12.52
CA VAL A 178 -21.67 -5.37 13.00
C VAL A 178 -21.59 -5.52 14.53
N GLY A 179 -21.07 -4.51 15.24
CA GLY A 179 -20.99 -4.48 16.70
C GLY A 179 -20.01 -5.49 17.29
N LYS A 180 -18.95 -5.84 16.56
CA LYS A 180 -17.90 -6.76 17.03
C LYS A 180 -16.64 -6.00 17.46
N LYS A 181 -15.91 -6.54 18.44
CA LYS A 181 -14.60 -6.03 18.86
C LYS A 181 -13.50 -6.82 18.18
N ILE A 182 -12.45 -6.12 17.75
CA ILE A 182 -11.34 -6.71 17.00
C ILE A 182 -10.62 -7.82 17.79
N GLU A 183 -10.47 -7.64 19.11
CA GLU A 183 -9.83 -8.60 20.01
C GLU A 183 -10.59 -9.91 20.17
N ASP A 184 -11.90 -9.92 19.88
CA ASP A 184 -12.76 -11.10 19.98
C ASP A 184 -12.90 -11.84 18.65
N CYS A 185 -12.38 -11.27 17.54
CA CYS A 185 -12.57 -11.80 16.20
C CYS A 185 -11.46 -12.76 15.75
N THR A 186 -11.86 -13.72 14.91
CA THR A 186 -10.95 -14.54 14.10
C THR A 186 -11.00 -14.10 12.65
N ALA A 187 -9.85 -13.74 12.09
CA ALA A 187 -9.69 -13.37 10.68
C ALA A 187 -8.99 -14.49 9.90
N VAL A 188 -9.59 -14.94 8.81
CA VAL A 188 -9.03 -15.92 7.88
C VAL A 188 -8.50 -15.22 6.64
N PHE A 189 -7.25 -15.48 6.30
CA PHE A 189 -6.58 -14.96 5.13
C PHE A 189 -6.36 -16.06 4.10
N ASN A 190 -6.77 -15.83 2.86
CA ASN A 190 -6.40 -16.69 1.76
C ASN A 190 -5.43 -15.97 0.83
N GLY A 191 -4.16 -16.38 0.88
CA GLY A 191 -3.04 -15.75 0.19
C GLY A 191 -1.94 -15.28 1.15
N ALA A 192 -0.81 -16.00 1.16
CA ALA A 192 0.36 -15.72 1.97
C ALA A 192 1.46 -14.97 1.18
N GLY A 193 1.03 -14.08 0.30
CA GLY A 193 1.89 -13.18 -0.47
C GLY A 193 2.14 -11.85 0.24
N ALA A 194 2.71 -10.87 -0.49
CA ALA A 194 3.09 -9.56 0.03
C ALA A 194 1.93 -8.86 0.78
N ALA A 195 0.79 -8.70 0.14
CA ALA A 195 -0.39 -8.06 0.73
C ALA A 195 -0.93 -8.85 1.95
N GLY A 196 -1.14 -10.16 1.81
CA GLY A 196 -1.72 -10.97 2.89
C GLY A 196 -0.90 -10.94 4.17
N VAL A 197 0.41 -11.06 4.07
CA VAL A 197 1.32 -11.00 5.23
C VAL A 197 1.31 -9.62 5.87
N ALA A 198 1.34 -8.56 5.06
CA ALA A 198 1.33 -7.18 5.57
C ALA A 198 0.01 -6.83 6.27
N ILE A 199 -1.14 -7.23 5.70
CA ILE A 199 -2.45 -7.03 6.32
C ILE A 199 -2.52 -7.78 7.66
N ALA A 200 -2.10 -9.06 7.68
CA ALA A 200 -2.11 -9.88 8.88
C ALA A 200 -1.25 -9.26 10.00
N LYS A 201 -0.04 -8.78 9.68
CA LYS A 201 0.82 -8.09 10.64
C LYS A 201 0.16 -6.82 11.20
N LEU A 202 -0.40 -5.97 10.32
CA LEU A 202 -1.07 -4.75 10.77
C LEU A 202 -2.30 -5.05 11.64
N PHE A 203 -3.08 -6.09 11.30
CA PHE A 203 -4.20 -6.55 12.12
C PHE A 203 -3.74 -7.05 13.49
N THR A 204 -2.60 -7.76 13.55
CA THR A 204 -1.98 -8.16 14.82
C THR A 204 -1.62 -6.94 15.67
N SER A 205 -0.99 -5.93 15.07
CA SER A 205 -0.63 -4.67 15.74
C SER A 205 -1.86 -3.87 16.20
N MET A 206 -3.01 -4.07 15.54
CA MET A 206 -4.30 -3.47 15.94
C MET A 206 -5.03 -4.27 17.02
N GLY A 207 -4.51 -5.43 17.44
CA GLY A 207 -5.07 -6.27 18.49
C GLY A 207 -6.06 -7.34 18.01
N MET A 208 -5.98 -7.81 16.76
CA MET A 208 -6.82 -8.90 16.25
C MET A 208 -6.69 -10.15 17.14
N GLY A 209 -7.84 -10.71 17.53
CA GLY A 209 -7.89 -11.84 18.47
C GLY A 209 -7.17 -13.08 17.98
N ASN A 210 -7.48 -13.54 16.78
CA ASN A 210 -6.80 -14.65 16.12
C ASN A 210 -6.72 -14.43 14.61
N ILE A 211 -5.62 -14.89 13.99
CA ILE A 211 -5.41 -14.85 12.55
C ILE A 211 -5.09 -16.26 12.07
N ILE A 212 -5.75 -16.72 11.03
CA ILE A 212 -5.48 -17.99 10.36
C ILE A 212 -5.11 -17.66 8.91
N MET A 213 -3.89 -18.00 8.50
CA MET A 213 -3.45 -17.81 7.12
C MET A 213 -3.47 -19.13 6.34
N CYS A 214 -3.99 -19.05 5.11
CA CYS A 214 -4.07 -20.18 4.18
C CYS A 214 -3.27 -19.88 2.90
N ASP A 215 -2.70 -20.94 2.35
CA ASP A 215 -2.14 -20.95 1.00
C ASP A 215 -2.78 -22.07 0.16
N ARG A 216 -2.20 -22.39 -1.01
CA ARG A 216 -2.71 -23.47 -1.90
C ARG A 216 -2.76 -24.85 -1.26
N LYS A 217 -2.03 -25.07 -0.16
CA LYS A 217 -2.00 -26.36 0.56
C LYS A 217 -2.99 -26.42 1.71
N GLY A 218 -3.61 -25.29 2.07
CA GLY A 218 -4.50 -25.13 3.21
C GLY A 218 -3.93 -24.21 4.29
N ILE A 219 -4.30 -24.48 5.53
CA ILE A 219 -3.91 -23.68 6.69
C ILE A 219 -2.39 -23.80 6.94
N ILE A 220 -1.73 -22.66 7.10
CA ILE A 220 -0.33 -22.61 7.53
C ILE A 220 -0.29 -22.81 9.05
N CYS A 221 0.43 -23.83 9.47
CA CYS A 221 0.50 -24.22 10.87
C CYS A 221 1.93 -24.47 11.31
N ASP A 222 2.29 -24.00 12.49
CA ASP A 222 3.56 -24.32 13.12
C ASP A 222 3.73 -25.83 13.30
N GLY A 223 4.97 -26.32 13.20
CA GLY A 223 5.30 -27.76 13.23
C GLY A 223 5.10 -28.48 11.88
N ASP A 224 4.72 -27.81 10.81
CA ASP A 224 4.83 -28.33 9.44
C ASP A 224 6.25 -28.15 8.89
N ASP A 225 6.61 -28.89 7.84
CA ASP A 225 7.86 -28.65 7.09
C ASP A 225 7.71 -27.39 6.23
N LEU A 226 7.93 -26.23 6.85
CA LEU A 226 7.74 -24.91 6.25
C LEU A 226 9.07 -24.32 5.76
N LYS A 227 9.01 -23.61 4.64
CA LYS A 227 10.11 -22.72 4.24
C LYS A 227 10.19 -21.52 5.20
N PRO A 228 11.38 -20.89 5.40
CA PRO A 228 11.57 -19.81 6.39
C PRO A 228 10.48 -18.72 6.35
N ALA A 229 10.17 -18.19 5.18
CA ALA A 229 9.13 -17.14 5.04
C ALA A 229 7.72 -17.59 5.48
N LYS A 230 7.40 -18.89 5.48
CA LYS A 230 6.14 -19.41 6.01
C LYS A 230 6.23 -19.74 7.48
N GLN A 231 7.39 -20.09 7.97
CA GLN A 231 7.64 -20.22 9.40
C GLN A 231 7.40 -18.87 10.09
N ASP A 232 7.95 -17.79 9.55
CA ASP A 232 7.70 -16.43 10.05
C ASP A 232 6.20 -16.10 10.15
N ILE A 233 5.38 -16.62 9.23
CA ILE A 233 3.91 -16.47 9.28
C ILE A 233 3.30 -17.33 10.40
N ALA A 234 3.70 -18.59 10.50
CA ALA A 234 3.20 -19.53 11.49
C ALA A 234 3.49 -19.06 12.92
N ASP A 235 4.62 -18.38 13.13
CA ASP A 235 5.07 -17.89 14.44
C ASP A 235 4.11 -16.85 15.07
N PHE A 236 3.36 -16.09 14.26
CA PHE A 236 2.42 -15.06 14.79
C PHE A 236 0.95 -15.33 14.47
N THR A 237 0.63 -16.39 13.72
CA THR A 237 -0.74 -16.75 13.31
C THR A 237 -1.18 -18.08 13.89
N ASN A 238 -2.46 -18.43 13.70
CA ASN A 238 -3.03 -19.75 14.03
C ASN A 238 -2.75 -20.23 15.47
N LYS A 239 -3.06 -19.37 16.45
CA LYS A 239 -2.84 -19.62 17.88
C LYS A 239 -3.38 -20.96 18.38
N ASN A 240 -4.39 -21.51 17.72
CA ASN A 240 -5.04 -22.77 18.08
C ASN A 240 -4.49 -23.99 17.35
N HIS A 241 -3.41 -23.82 16.57
CA HIS A 241 -2.78 -24.87 15.76
C HIS A 241 -3.77 -25.65 14.87
N LEU A 242 -4.78 -24.95 14.34
CA LEU A 242 -5.78 -25.54 13.45
C LEU A 242 -5.12 -26.04 12.17
N ARG A 243 -5.51 -27.22 11.70
CA ARG A 243 -5.06 -27.84 10.45
C ARG A 243 -6.24 -28.10 9.55
N GLY A 244 -6.03 -28.08 8.26
CA GLY A 244 -7.07 -28.37 7.28
C GLY A 244 -7.06 -27.47 6.06
N SER A 245 -8.18 -27.44 5.38
CA SER A 245 -8.42 -26.65 4.18
C SER A 245 -8.84 -25.20 4.52
N LEU A 246 -8.98 -24.36 3.47
CA LEU A 246 -9.59 -23.03 3.60
C LEU A 246 -11.01 -23.13 4.18
N ALA A 247 -11.80 -24.12 3.75
CA ALA A 247 -13.15 -24.33 4.28
C ALA A 247 -13.15 -24.62 5.79
N ASP A 248 -12.16 -25.36 6.28
CA ASP A 248 -12.01 -25.61 7.71
C ASP A 248 -11.61 -24.35 8.49
N ALA A 249 -10.76 -23.52 7.92
CA ALA A 249 -10.38 -22.23 8.50
C ALA A 249 -11.58 -21.28 8.64
N MET A 250 -12.47 -21.25 7.65
CA MET A 250 -13.61 -20.33 7.59
C MET A 250 -14.74 -20.68 8.54
N LYS A 251 -14.79 -21.91 9.06
CA LYS A 251 -15.83 -22.32 10.03
C LYS A 251 -15.77 -21.48 11.31
N GLY A 252 -16.81 -20.71 11.57
CA GLY A 252 -16.91 -19.83 12.74
C GLY A 252 -15.99 -18.62 12.72
N ALA A 253 -15.32 -18.32 11.63
CA ALA A 253 -14.51 -17.11 11.46
C ALA A 253 -15.38 -15.87 11.28
N ASP A 254 -14.95 -14.72 11.81
CA ASP A 254 -15.67 -13.44 11.72
C ASP A 254 -15.35 -12.68 10.45
N ILE A 255 -14.11 -12.79 9.98
CA ILE A 255 -13.57 -11.99 8.88
C ILE A 255 -12.88 -12.92 7.89
N PHE A 256 -13.15 -12.72 6.60
CA PHE A 256 -12.40 -13.31 5.50
C PHE A 256 -11.67 -12.23 4.71
N ILE A 257 -10.39 -12.42 4.46
CA ILE A 257 -9.52 -11.57 3.63
C ILE A 257 -8.95 -12.40 2.49
N GLY A 258 -9.40 -12.13 1.27
CA GLY A 258 -8.92 -12.77 0.04
C GLY A 258 -7.92 -11.89 -0.70
N VAL A 259 -6.71 -12.41 -0.92
CA VAL A 259 -5.64 -11.79 -1.73
C VAL A 259 -4.92 -12.88 -2.54
N SER A 260 -5.69 -13.72 -3.21
CA SER A 260 -5.20 -14.98 -3.78
C SER A 260 -5.59 -15.19 -5.24
N ALA A 261 -6.62 -15.97 -5.47
CA ALA A 261 -7.05 -16.39 -6.81
C ALA A 261 -8.58 -16.35 -6.94
N PRO A 262 -9.10 -16.13 -8.17
CA PRO A 262 -10.53 -16.02 -8.41
C PRO A 262 -11.29 -17.30 -8.05
N GLY A 263 -12.51 -17.13 -7.50
CA GLY A 263 -13.50 -18.19 -7.35
C GLY A 263 -13.15 -19.32 -6.37
N VAL A 264 -12.21 -19.10 -5.45
CA VAL A 264 -11.77 -20.13 -4.48
C VAL A 264 -12.68 -20.23 -3.25
N VAL A 265 -13.56 -19.27 -3.04
CA VAL A 265 -14.53 -19.24 -1.93
C VAL A 265 -15.93 -19.57 -2.43
N THR A 266 -16.62 -20.48 -1.75
CA THR A 266 -17.98 -20.89 -2.06
C THR A 266 -18.99 -20.24 -1.12
N GLU A 267 -20.27 -20.22 -1.51
CA GLU A 267 -21.35 -19.75 -0.65
C GLU A 267 -21.45 -20.56 0.65
N ASP A 268 -21.19 -21.87 0.61
CA ASP A 268 -21.24 -22.73 1.81
C ASP A 268 -20.10 -22.39 2.79
N MET A 269 -18.93 -21.97 2.30
CA MET A 269 -17.87 -21.45 3.17
C MET A 269 -18.34 -20.18 3.89
N ILE A 270 -18.99 -19.24 3.19
CA ILE A 270 -19.55 -18.02 3.81
C ILE A 270 -20.63 -18.38 4.85
N LYS A 271 -21.56 -19.30 4.51
CA LYS A 271 -22.60 -19.76 5.44
C LYS A 271 -22.05 -20.43 6.70
N SER A 272 -20.82 -20.98 6.63
CA SER A 272 -20.15 -21.62 7.78
C SER A 272 -19.45 -20.65 8.73
N MET A 273 -19.31 -19.38 8.32
CA MET A 273 -18.69 -18.34 9.15
C MET A 273 -19.54 -17.96 10.36
N ALA A 274 -19.00 -17.18 11.24
CA ALA A 274 -19.73 -16.63 12.40
C ALA A 274 -20.90 -15.73 11.94
N LYS A 275 -21.80 -15.42 12.87
CA LYS A 275 -22.89 -14.47 12.61
C LYS A 275 -22.33 -13.13 12.13
N ASP A 276 -23.01 -12.50 11.17
CA ASP A 276 -22.66 -11.21 10.56
C ASP A 276 -21.20 -11.16 10.06
N PRO A 277 -20.78 -12.06 9.15
CA PRO A 277 -19.40 -12.13 8.70
C PRO A 277 -19.04 -10.97 7.77
N ILE A 278 -17.76 -10.56 7.83
CA ILE A 278 -17.15 -9.54 6.98
C ILE A 278 -16.29 -10.22 5.93
N VAL A 279 -16.48 -9.88 4.65
CA VAL A 279 -15.79 -10.51 3.52
C VAL A 279 -15.11 -9.46 2.66
N LEU A 280 -13.78 -9.42 2.64
CA LEU A 280 -12.99 -8.61 1.72
C LEU A 280 -12.31 -9.53 0.70
N ALA A 281 -12.91 -9.66 -0.50
CA ALA A 281 -12.43 -10.52 -1.58
C ALA A 281 -11.74 -9.65 -2.65
N MET A 282 -10.41 -9.57 -2.63
CA MET A 282 -9.64 -8.55 -3.33
C MET A 282 -8.83 -9.05 -4.52
N ALA A 283 -8.93 -10.33 -4.90
CA ALA A 283 -8.28 -10.84 -6.11
C ALA A 283 -8.77 -10.08 -7.35
N ASN A 284 -7.84 -9.74 -8.24
CA ASN A 284 -8.10 -9.02 -9.49
C ASN A 284 -7.71 -9.86 -10.70
N PRO A 285 -8.44 -9.79 -11.83
CA PRO A 285 -9.66 -8.98 -12.07
C PRO A 285 -10.95 -9.61 -11.53
N VAL A 286 -10.93 -10.86 -11.09
CA VAL A 286 -12.09 -11.58 -10.54
C VAL A 286 -11.79 -11.91 -9.08
N PRO A 287 -12.69 -11.56 -8.13
CA PRO A 287 -12.49 -11.81 -6.72
C PRO A 287 -12.62 -13.30 -6.35
N GLU A 288 -12.21 -13.67 -5.14
CA GLU A 288 -12.33 -15.01 -4.57
C GLU A 288 -13.78 -15.52 -4.52
N ILE A 289 -14.72 -14.60 -4.32
CA ILE A 289 -16.16 -14.79 -4.45
C ILE A 289 -16.77 -13.47 -4.96
N MET A 290 -17.75 -13.58 -5.85
CA MET A 290 -18.48 -12.39 -6.33
C MET A 290 -19.29 -11.76 -5.19
N PRO A 291 -19.31 -10.41 -5.07
CA PRO A 291 -20.00 -9.72 -3.97
C PRO A 291 -21.47 -10.11 -3.80
N ASP A 292 -22.19 -10.29 -4.90
CA ASP A 292 -23.61 -10.68 -4.86
C ASP A 292 -23.81 -12.07 -4.27
N LEU A 293 -22.91 -13.02 -4.60
CA LEU A 293 -22.94 -14.38 -4.04
C LEU A 293 -22.57 -14.37 -2.55
N ALA A 294 -21.57 -13.58 -2.15
CA ALA A 294 -21.20 -13.47 -0.75
C ALA A 294 -22.34 -12.87 0.10
N LYS A 295 -23.01 -11.81 -0.39
CA LYS A 295 -24.20 -11.22 0.26
C LYS A 295 -25.36 -12.21 0.33
N ALA A 296 -25.65 -12.92 -0.76
CA ALA A 296 -26.71 -13.94 -0.80
C ALA A 296 -26.43 -15.10 0.18
N ALA A 297 -25.16 -15.42 0.42
CA ALA A 297 -24.74 -16.43 1.39
C ALA A 297 -24.75 -15.93 2.85
N GLY A 298 -25.04 -14.65 3.11
CA GLY A 298 -25.22 -14.10 4.45
C GLY A 298 -24.08 -13.20 4.95
N ALA A 299 -23.14 -12.79 4.07
CA ALA A 299 -22.14 -11.80 4.45
C ALA A 299 -22.78 -10.45 4.79
N ALA A 300 -22.51 -9.93 5.99
CA ALA A 300 -23.06 -8.65 6.46
C ALA A 300 -22.39 -7.46 5.76
N VAL A 301 -21.09 -7.56 5.49
CA VAL A 301 -20.32 -6.53 4.79
C VAL A 301 -19.45 -7.23 3.74
N VAL A 302 -19.47 -6.69 2.51
CA VAL A 302 -18.61 -7.17 1.43
C VAL A 302 -17.83 -6.01 0.83
N GLY A 303 -16.52 -6.19 0.67
CA GLY A 303 -15.63 -5.30 -0.07
C GLY A 303 -14.80 -6.05 -1.10
N THR A 304 -14.35 -5.35 -2.13
CA THR A 304 -13.57 -5.92 -3.24
C THR A 304 -12.57 -4.90 -3.78
N GLY A 305 -11.55 -5.35 -4.52
CA GLY A 305 -10.63 -4.46 -5.24
C GLY A 305 -11.25 -3.77 -6.46
N ARG A 306 -12.43 -4.19 -6.90
CA ARG A 306 -13.09 -3.67 -8.11
C ARG A 306 -13.83 -2.38 -7.87
N SER A 307 -13.75 -1.46 -8.84
CA SER A 307 -14.40 -0.14 -8.80
C SER A 307 -15.89 -0.15 -9.18
N ASP A 308 -16.37 -1.26 -9.71
CA ASP A 308 -17.78 -1.41 -10.14
C ASP A 308 -18.70 -1.97 -9.05
N PHE A 309 -18.13 -2.22 -7.84
CA PHE A 309 -18.89 -2.64 -6.66
C PHE A 309 -18.71 -1.66 -5.50
N PRO A 310 -19.64 -1.64 -4.52
CA PRO A 310 -19.47 -0.91 -3.26
C PRO A 310 -18.22 -1.35 -2.49
N ASN A 311 -17.74 -0.47 -1.60
CA ASN A 311 -16.58 -0.76 -0.73
C ASN A 311 -15.32 -1.15 -1.50
N GLN A 312 -14.95 -0.36 -2.52
CA GLN A 312 -13.70 -0.59 -3.24
C GLN A 312 -12.51 -0.44 -2.30
N ILE A 313 -11.80 -1.52 -2.07
CA ILE A 313 -10.53 -1.54 -1.33
C ILE A 313 -9.41 -1.18 -2.32
N ASN A 314 -8.98 0.09 -2.27
CA ASN A 314 -7.99 0.61 -3.21
C ASN A 314 -6.95 1.47 -2.47
N ASN A 315 -5.68 1.10 -2.57
CA ASN A 315 -4.55 1.75 -1.89
C ASN A 315 -4.34 3.22 -2.30
N VAL A 316 -4.96 3.70 -3.40
CA VAL A 316 -4.98 5.11 -3.79
C VAL A 316 -5.50 6.04 -2.70
N LEU A 317 -6.33 5.53 -1.80
CA LEU A 317 -6.83 6.27 -0.63
C LEU A 317 -5.75 6.45 0.45
N ALA A 318 -4.72 5.60 0.48
CA ALA A 318 -3.74 5.54 1.56
C ALA A 318 -2.41 6.22 1.19
N PHE A 319 -1.68 5.67 0.19
CA PHE A 319 -0.27 6.01 -0.04
C PHE A 319 0.00 7.49 -0.33
N PRO A 320 -0.84 8.25 -1.09
CA PRO A 320 -0.53 9.65 -1.37
C PRO A 320 -0.54 10.50 -0.10
N GLY A 321 -1.52 10.28 0.78
CA GLY A 321 -1.62 10.94 2.07
C GLY A 321 -0.52 10.50 3.05
N ILE A 322 -0.16 9.23 3.06
CA ILE A 322 0.93 8.69 3.90
C ILE A 322 2.25 9.38 3.54
N PHE A 323 2.63 9.41 2.26
CA PHE A 323 3.85 10.08 1.83
C PHE A 323 3.79 11.59 2.06
N ARG A 324 2.64 12.23 1.83
CA ARG A 324 2.47 13.67 2.12
C ARG A 324 2.76 13.95 3.60
N GLY A 325 2.18 13.20 4.50
CA GLY A 325 2.40 13.35 5.94
C GLY A 325 3.86 13.08 6.35
N ALA A 326 4.47 12.02 5.80
CA ALA A 326 5.87 11.69 6.07
C ALA A 326 6.84 12.77 5.56
N LEU A 327 6.61 13.31 4.35
CA LEU A 327 7.43 14.38 3.77
C LEU A 327 7.27 15.70 4.52
N ASP A 328 6.06 16.04 4.99
CA ASP A 328 5.78 17.29 5.71
C ASP A 328 6.57 17.42 7.01
N VAL A 329 6.93 16.31 7.63
CA VAL A 329 7.72 16.27 8.87
C VAL A 329 9.11 15.71 8.64
N ARG A 330 9.52 15.50 7.40
CA ARG A 330 10.81 14.89 7.04
C ARG A 330 11.07 13.60 7.81
N ALA A 331 10.06 12.73 7.88
CA ALA A 331 10.17 11.48 8.61
C ALA A 331 11.34 10.62 8.10
N SER A 332 12.00 9.92 9.01
CA SER A 332 13.07 8.97 8.68
C SER A 332 12.54 7.61 8.24
N ASP A 333 11.31 7.28 8.63
CA ASP A 333 10.62 6.03 8.29
C ASP A 333 9.11 6.27 8.20
N ILE A 334 8.39 5.32 7.59
CA ILE A 334 6.95 5.15 7.73
C ILE A 334 6.76 3.88 8.56
N ASN A 335 6.56 4.06 9.87
CA ASN A 335 6.46 2.99 10.86
C ASN A 335 5.03 2.47 11.07
N GLU A 336 4.84 1.50 11.98
CA GLU A 336 3.54 0.89 12.25
C GLU A 336 2.52 1.89 12.81
N GLU A 337 2.96 2.79 13.71
CA GLU A 337 2.11 3.82 14.31
C GLU A 337 1.53 4.76 13.24
N MET A 338 2.33 5.15 12.27
CA MET A 338 1.90 5.98 11.14
C MET A 338 0.90 5.25 10.25
N LYS A 339 1.09 3.96 10.00
CA LYS A 339 0.15 3.12 9.22
C LYS A 339 -1.20 2.94 9.93
N ILE A 340 -1.17 2.69 11.23
CA ILE A 340 -2.38 2.60 12.06
C ILE A 340 -3.11 3.95 12.12
N ALA A 341 -2.38 5.05 12.25
CA ALA A 341 -2.96 6.40 12.23
C ALA A 341 -3.64 6.70 10.89
N ALA A 342 -3.02 6.31 9.77
CA ALA A 342 -3.60 6.43 8.44
C ALA A 342 -4.90 5.63 8.30
N ALA A 343 -4.92 4.37 8.77
CA ALA A 343 -6.10 3.52 8.74
C ALA A 343 -7.26 4.11 9.57
N LYS A 344 -6.97 4.57 10.78
CA LYS A 344 -7.97 5.24 11.64
C LYS A 344 -8.48 6.54 11.03
N ALA A 345 -7.61 7.34 10.44
CA ALA A 345 -7.98 8.58 9.76
C ALA A 345 -8.89 8.34 8.56
N LEU A 346 -8.61 7.31 7.76
CA LEU A 346 -9.46 6.89 6.64
C LEU A 346 -10.82 6.39 7.12
N ALA A 347 -10.85 5.54 8.14
CA ALA A 347 -12.10 5.05 8.72
C ALA A 347 -12.96 6.19 9.26
N GLY A 348 -12.36 7.17 9.95
CA GLY A 348 -13.04 8.33 10.52
C GLY A 348 -13.60 9.33 9.50
N LEU A 349 -13.28 9.18 8.22
CA LEU A 349 -13.89 9.98 7.13
C LEU A 349 -15.31 9.55 6.78
N VAL A 350 -15.70 8.35 7.18
CA VAL A 350 -17.09 7.86 7.08
C VAL A 350 -17.78 8.17 8.40
N SER A 351 -18.76 9.07 8.37
CA SER A 351 -19.52 9.42 9.58
C SER A 351 -20.44 8.27 10.01
N ASP A 352 -20.93 8.33 11.26
CA ASP A 352 -21.83 7.29 11.78
C ASP A 352 -23.15 7.22 11.02
N GLU A 353 -23.61 8.38 10.50
CA GLU A 353 -24.83 8.50 9.70
C GLU A 353 -24.66 7.94 8.28
N GLU A 354 -23.44 8.00 7.72
CA GLU A 354 -23.14 7.48 6.39
C GLU A 354 -22.79 5.98 6.41
N LEU A 355 -22.33 5.49 7.57
CA LEU A 355 -21.84 4.12 7.73
C LEU A 355 -22.92 3.09 7.43
N SER A 356 -22.68 2.23 6.45
CA SER A 356 -23.60 1.17 6.02
C SER A 356 -22.84 -0.03 5.44
N ALA A 357 -23.54 -1.14 5.20
CA ALA A 357 -22.93 -2.33 4.59
C ALA A 357 -22.29 -2.07 3.22
N ASP A 358 -22.76 -1.05 2.52
CA ASP A 358 -22.26 -0.64 1.20
C ASP A 358 -21.38 0.63 1.25
N TYR A 359 -21.08 1.17 2.43
CA TYR A 359 -20.23 2.36 2.59
C TYR A 359 -19.41 2.30 3.88
N ILE A 360 -18.34 1.50 3.86
CA ILE A 360 -17.37 1.36 4.98
C ILE A 360 -16.06 2.12 4.72
N ILE A 361 -15.85 2.63 3.51
CA ILE A 361 -14.64 3.28 3.04
C ILE A 361 -15.03 4.55 2.27
N PRO A 362 -14.32 5.70 2.42
CA PRO A 362 -14.62 6.91 1.65
C PRO A 362 -14.34 6.70 0.15
N LYS A 363 -15.02 7.47 -0.70
CA LYS A 363 -14.80 7.44 -2.14
C LYS A 363 -13.42 8.05 -2.47
N PRO A 364 -12.68 7.50 -3.48
CA PRO A 364 -11.32 7.95 -3.83
C PRO A 364 -11.19 9.46 -4.13
N PHE A 365 -12.22 10.05 -4.73
CA PHE A 365 -12.22 11.47 -5.12
C PHE A 365 -12.77 12.42 -4.05
N ALA A 366 -12.95 11.97 -2.81
CA ALA A 366 -13.34 12.85 -1.71
C ALA A 366 -12.18 13.82 -1.37
N PRO A 367 -12.35 15.16 -1.48
CA PRO A 367 -11.22 16.12 -1.47
C PRO A 367 -10.42 16.16 -0.16
N ARG A 368 -11.01 15.67 0.94
CA ARG A 368 -10.39 15.69 2.27
C ARG A 368 -9.55 14.46 2.58
N VAL A 369 -9.62 13.39 1.78
CA VAL A 369 -8.92 12.12 2.07
C VAL A 369 -7.42 12.33 2.25
N GLY A 370 -6.73 12.84 1.24
CA GLY A 370 -5.28 13.03 1.29
C GLY A 370 -4.82 13.92 2.44
N LYS A 371 -5.53 15.03 2.70
CA LYS A 371 -5.19 15.97 3.78
C LYS A 371 -5.39 15.35 5.16
N THR A 372 -6.49 14.62 5.38
CA THR A 372 -6.80 13.99 6.67
C THR A 372 -5.79 12.90 6.99
N VAL A 373 -5.47 12.04 6.01
CA VAL A 373 -4.45 11.00 6.17
C VAL A 373 -3.08 11.63 6.43
N ALA A 374 -2.68 12.66 5.68
CA ALA A 374 -1.39 13.32 5.84
C ALA A 374 -1.24 13.93 7.25
N ALA A 375 -2.26 14.60 7.76
CA ALA A 375 -2.24 15.19 9.11
C ALA A 375 -2.07 14.13 10.19
N ALA A 376 -2.81 13.01 10.10
CA ALA A 376 -2.72 11.92 11.07
C ALA A 376 -1.35 11.23 11.03
N VAL A 377 -0.80 10.99 9.84
CA VAL A 377 0.51 10.40 9.64
C VAL A 377 1.62 11.30 10.16
N ALA A 378 1.56 12.61 9.87
CA ALA A 378 2.53 13.58 10.37
C ALA A 378 2.53 13.65 11.91
N GLN A 379 1.34 13.60 12.53
CA GLN A 379 1.22 13.58 13.99
C GLN A 379 1.82 12.29 14.56
N ALA A 380 1.47 11.14 14.00
CA ALA A 380 2.02 9.84 14.45
C ALA A 380 3.54 9.76 14.27
N ALA A 381 4.10 10.37 13.22
CA ALA A 381 5.54 10.46 13.03
C ALA A 381 6.23 11.29 14.13
N ARG A 382 5.60 12.38 14.59
CA ARG A 382 6.10 13.17 15.73
C ARG A 382 6.01 12.38 17.02
N ASP A 383 4.87 11.75 17.29
CA ASP A 383 4.61 11.00 18.51
C ASP A 383 5.54 9.79 18.67
N SER A 384 5.89 9.14 17.57
CA SER A 384 6.80 7.99 17.52
C SER A 384 8.29 8.37 17.35
N GLY A 385 8.60 9.67 17.27
CA GLY A 385 9.98 10.16 17.25
C GLY A 385 10.73 9.98 15.93
N VAL A 386 10.03 9.68 14.82
CA VAL A 386 10.65 9.55 13.48
C VAL A 386 10.58 10.84 12.67
N ALA A 387 9.86 11.86 13.12
CA ALA A 387 9.85 13.19 12.53
C ALA A 387 11.16 13.96 12.80
N ARG A 388 11.59 14.76 11.84
CA ARG A 388 12.82 15.58 11.95
C ARG A 388 12.54 17.08 12.02
N ILE A 389 11.30 17.48 11.71
CA ILE A 389 10.83 18.87 11.82
C ILE A 389 9.39 18.91 12.31
#